data_5169ec06101adea3536cc433ea0ae905
#
_entry.id   5169ec06101adea3536cc433ea0ae905
#
_cell.length_a   1.000
_cell.length_b   1.000
_cell.length_c   1.000
_cell.angle_alpha   90.00
_cell.angle_beta   90.00
_cell.angle_gamma   90.00
#
_symmetry.space_group_name_H-M   'P 1'
#
loop_
_entity.id
_entity.type
_entity.pdbx_description
1 polymer ?
#
loop_
_entity_poly.entity_id
_entity_poly.type
_entity_poly.pdbx_seq_one_letter_code
_entity_poly.pdbx_strand_id
1 'polypeptide(L)'
;MSILTAIFQALFQAVCRIFPISETAHSSVFHDFSGRFSGECSSLTGIVHIGIAVGIVIASYKLFLKMSYELFSTVGDVFKKRLKGSKPSGARHYMYMTLMSFCPMLLWLIPCGKYGLLYNVLRMTQFNKTLLDDGLFLAITGVLLILASLQLAKSSITKPVAELPAIIVGALSVFLIPVSGFSFIGVVLAVLVLFGVSKRHAINYALLISVPVLVVSGIVEICISVTHVGALSIIIGVVISIVAAFFSTVFLKYFVSKGYLKYFGYYDVAVGIIILVIGIFELILRK
;
A
#
# COMPACT_ATOMS: atom_id res chain seq x y z
N MET A 1 -5.93 -12.49 22.58
CA MET A 1 -5.54 -11.09 22.39
C MET A 1 -6.53 -10.17 23.09
N SER A 2 -6.08 -9.10 23.76
CA SER A 2 -7.00 -8.18 24.46
C SER A 2 -7.72 -7.26 23.47
N ILE A 3 -8.91 -6.78 23.82
CA ILE A 3 -9.67 -5.81 23.01
C ILE A 3 -8.87 -4.53 22.79
N LEU A 4 -8.18 -4.06 23.81
CA LEU A 4 -7.35 -2.85 23.73
C LEU A 4 -6.21 -3.00 22.70
N THR A 5 -5.57 -4.17 22.66
CA THR A 5 -4.54 -4.49 21.67
C THR A 5 -5.14 -4.50 20.26
N ALA A 6 -6.36 -5.04 20.07
CA ALA A 6 -7.03 -5.05 18.77
C ALA A 6 -7.36 -3.63 18.29
N ILE A 7 -7.86 -2.76 19.18
CA ILE A 7 -8.14 -1.36 18.87
C ILE A 7 -6.86 -0.64 18.43
N PHE A 8 -5.80 -0.76 19.23
CA PHE A 8 -4.54 -0.08 18.94
C PHE A 8 -3.93 -0.58 17.64
N GLN A 9 -3.88 -1.89 17.41
CA GLN A 9 -3.36 -2.49 16.18
C GLN A 9 -4.14 -2.02 14.95
N ALA A 10 -5.48 -2.06 15.00
CA ALA A 10 -6.33 -1.65 13.88
C ALA A 10 -6.16 -0.17 13.55
N LEU A 11 -6.10 0.70 14.57
CA LEU A 11 -5.86 2.13 14.38
C LEU A 11 -4.48 2.39 13.78
N PHE A 12 -3.45 1.80 14.37
CA PHE A 12 -2.06 1.96 13.97
C PHE A 12 -1.83 1.48 12.53
N GLN A 13 -2.27 0.27 12.19
CA GLN A 13 -2.13 -0.27 10.85
C GLN A 13 -2.88 0.57 9.81
N ALA A 14 -4.11 1.02 10.12
CA ALA A 14 -4.89 1.85 9.20
C ALA A 14 -4.21 3.20 8.92
N VAL A 15 -3.64 3.82 9.93
CA VAL A 15 -2.92 5.08 9.78
C VAL A 15 -1.64 4.88 8.98
N CYS A 16 -0.77 3.96 9.41
CA CYS A 16 0.52 3.73 8.77
C CYS A 16 0.41 3.20 7.33
N ARG A 17 -0.67 2.47 7.01
CA ARG A 17 -0.90 1.91 5.68
C ARG A 17 -1.33 2.96 4.66
N ILE A 18 -2.10 3.95 5.10
CA ILE A 18 -2.65 4.98 4.21
C ILE A 18 -1.71 6.16 4.07
N PHE A 19 -1.14 6.64 5.16
CA PHE A 19 -0.09 7.64 5.08
C PHE A 19 1.13 7.06 4.35
N PRO A 20 1.89 7.89 3.62
CA PRO A 20 3.06 7.43 2.90
C PRO A 20 4.24 7.14 3.86
N ILE A 21 3.95 6.42 4.92
CA ILE A 21 4.88 5.88 5.93
C ILE A 21 4.73 4.35 5.91
N SER A 22 5.77 3.61 6.18
CA SER A 22 5.71 2.15 6.11
C SER A 22 5.00 1.55 7.32
N GLU A 23 3.88 0.84 7.09
CA GLU A 23 3.22 0.05 8.14
C GLU A 23 4.15 -1.03 8.70
N THR A 24 4.82 -1.75 7.82
CA THR A 24 5.67 -2.89 8.21
C THR A 24 6.88 -2.45 9.01
N ALA A 25 7.59 -1.38 8.59
CA ALA A 25 8.74 -0.85 9.33
C ALA A 25 8.34 -0.41 10.75
N HIS A 26 7.21 0.28 10.88
CA HIS A 26 6.74 0.71 12.20
C HIS A 26 6.24 -0.46 13.05
N SER A 27 5.59 -1.46 12.44
CA SER A 27 5.14 -2.66 13.16
C SER A 27 6.31 -3.51 13.64
N SER A 28 7.39 -3.63 12.85
CA SER A 28 8.61 -4.35 13.25
C SER A 28 9.27 -3.71 14.48
N VAL A 29 9.41 -2.38 14.46
CA VAL A 29 9.93 -1.64 15.63
C VAL A 29 9.07 -1.87 16.87
N PHE A 30 7.74 -1.78 16.72
CA PHE A 30 6.82 -2.03 17.82
C PHE A 30 6.92 -3.45 18.37
N HIS A 31 7.09 -4.43 17.49
CA HIS A 31 7.27 -5.84 17.87
C HIS A 31 8.56 -6.01 18.69
N ASP A 32 9.68 -5.51 18.20
CA ASP A 32 10.97 -5.71 18.84
C ASP A 32 11.06 -5.03 20.20
N PHE A 33 10.46 -3.86 20.38
CA PHE A 33 10.47 -3.15 21.66
C PHE A 33 9.39 -3.58 22.66
N SER A 34 8.22 -4.02 22.18
CA SER A 34 7.10 -4.33 23.09
C SER A 34 6.79 -5.81 23.23
N GLY A 35 7.28 -6.66 22.32
CA GLY A 35 6.93 -8.08 22.25
C GLY A 35 5.43 -8.36 22.03
N ARG A 36 4.63 -7.29 21.79
CA ARG A 36 3.16 -7.38 21.76
C ARG A 36 2.56 -7.46 20.37
N PHE A 37 3.30 -6.99 19.36
CA PHE A 37 2.92 -7.14 17.96
C PHE A 37 3.72 -8.31 17.40
N SER A 38 3.09 -9.45 17.21
CA SER A 38 3.74 -10.51 16.46
C SER A 38 3.90 -10.02 15.03
N GLY A 39 5.11 -9.95 14.51
CA GLY A 39 5.38 -9.76 13.09
C GLY A 39 4.86 -10.94 12.26
N GLU A 40 4.29 -11.94 12.92
CA GLU A 40 3.61 -13.07 12.32
C GLU A 40 2.21 -12.67 11.86
N CYS A 41 1.82 -13.18 10.70
CA CYS A 41 0.48 -13.00 10.16
C CYS A 41 -0.57 -13.46 11.15
N SER A 42 -1.29 -12.50 11.70
CA SER A 42 -2.45 -12.79 12.53
C SER A 42 -3.72 -12.67 11.69
N SER A 43 -4.73 -13.46 12.00
CA SER A 43 -6.05 -13.32 11.36
C SER A 43 -6.62 -11.91 11.53
N LEU A 44 -6.26 -11.21 12.59
CA LEU A 44 -6.64 -9.81 12.79
C LEU A 44 -5.99 -8.89 11.76
N THR A 45 -4.69 -9.05 11.45
CA THR A 45 -3.99 -8.23 10.46
C THR A 45 -4.68 -8.32 9.10
N GLY A 46 -4.99 -9.54 8.65
CA GLY A 46 -5.68 -9.73 7.37
C GLY A 46 -7.07 -9.10 7.34
N ILE A 47 -7.83 -9.24 8.42
CA ILE A 47 -9.16 -8.65 8.55
C ILE A 47 -9.08 -7.11 8.61
N VAL A 48 -8.11 -6.55 9.31
CA VAL A 48 -7.84 -5.11 9.36
C VAL A 48 -7.50 -4.58 7.97
N HIS A 49 -6.70 -5.28 7.16
CA HIS A 49 -6.41 -4.89 5.78
C HIS A 49 -7.69 -4.81 4.93
N ILE A 50 -8.61 -5.75 5.08
CA ILE A 50 -9.92 -5.70 4.41
C ILE A 50 -10.73 -4.48 4.92
N GLY A 51 -10.73 -4.21 6.22
CA GLY A 51 -11.37 -3.03 6.80
C GLY A 51 -10.78 -1.73 6.26
N ILE A 52 -9.44 -1.64 6.12
CA ILE A 52 -8.76 -0.49 5.51
C ILE A 52 -9.22 -0.29 4.06
N ALA A 53 -9.30 -1.38 3.28
CA ALA A 53 -9.79 -1.32 1.90
C ALA A 53 -11.21 -0.73 1.82
N VAL A 54 -12.11 -1.17 2.69
CA VAL A 54 -13.47 -0.62 2.80
C VAL A 54 -13.45 0.86 3.15
N GLY A 55 -12.63 1.28 4.13
CA GLY A 55 -12.49 2.68 4.51
C GLY A 55 -12.00 3.58 3.36
N ILE A 56 -11.05 3.11 2.55
CA ILE A 56 -10.58 3.81 1.33
C ILE A 56 -11.72 3.95 0.31
N VAL A 57 -12.48 2.86 0.08
CA VAL A 57 -13.60 2.88 -0.85
C VAL A 57 -14.66 3.90 -0.42
N ILE A 58 -15.04 3.93 0.85
CA ILE A 58 -16.00 4.89 1.39
C ILE A 58 -15.48 6.32 1.23
N ALA A 59 -14.23 6.61 1.61
CA ALA A 59 -13.62 7.93 1.49
C ALA A 59 -13.40 8.39 0.03
N SER A 60 -13.46 7.46 -0.93
CA SER A 60 -13.24 7.70 -2.35
C SER A 60 -14.39 7.19 -3.22
N TYR A 61 -15.60 7.05 -2.66
CA TYR A 61 -16.73 6.36 -3.27
C TYR A 61 -17.05 6.82 -4.70
N LYS A 62 -16.97 8.12 -4.98
CA LYS A 62 -17.21 8.66 -6.33
C LYS A 62 -16.21 8.13 -7.37
N LEU A 63 -14.95 7.92 -6.96
CA LEU A 63 -13.93 7.33 -7.83
C LEU A 63 -14.27 5.86 -8.10
N PHE A 64 -14.54 5.09 -7.04
CA PHE A 64 -14.84 3.66 -7.16
C PHE A 64 -16.13 3.39 -7.93
N LEU A 65 -17.19 4.17 -7.71
CA LEU A 65 -18.42 4.07 -8.51
C LEU A 65 -18.18 4.29 -10.00
N LYS A 66 -17.38 5.33 -10.35
CA LYS A 66 -17.01 5.54 -11.75
C LYS A 66 -16.21 4.38 -12.34
N MET A 67 -15.25 3.85 -11.60
CA MET A 67 -14.44 2.71 -12.04
C MET A 67 -15.28 1.45 -12.22
N SER A 68 -16.16 1.15 -11.28
CA SER A 68 -17.08 0.02 -11.39
C SER A 68 -18.01 0.16 -12.59
N TYR A 69 -18.59 1.33 -12.80
CA TYR A 69 -19.43 1.59 -13.97
C TYR A 69 -18.68 1.36 -15.29
N GLU A 70 -17.46 1.91 -15.41
CA GLU A 70 -16.65 1.73 -16.63
C GLU A 70 -16.19 0.28 -16.82
N LEU A 71 -15.93 -0.44 -15.74
CA LEU A 71 -15.60 -1.86 -15.79
C LEU A 71 -16.77 -2.67 -16.37
N PHE A 72 -17.98 -2.52 -15.81
CA PHE A 72 -19.17 -3.23 -16.29
C PHE A 72 -19.54 -2.80 -17.72
N SER A 73 -19.44 -1.51 -18.04
CA SER A 73 -19.67 -0.99 -19.39
C SER A 73 -18.68 -1.60 -20.39
N THR A 74 -17.40 -1.67 -20.03
CA THR A 74 -16.36 -2.26 -20.89
C THR A 74 -16.59 -3.75 -21.10
N VAL A 75 -16.93 -4.49 -20.06
CA VAL A 75 -17.29 -5.91 -20.17
C VAL A 75 -18.48 -6.07 -21.11
N GLY A 76 -19.52 -5.23 -20.97
CA GLY A 76 -20.67 -5.22 -21.88
C GLY A 76 -20.29 -4.91 -23.33
N ASP A 77 -19.37 -3.96 -23.55
CA ASP A 77 -18.88 -3.62 -24.90
C ASP A 77 -18.04 -4.76 -25.52
N VAL A 78 -17.28 -5.52 -24.71
CA VAL A 78 -16.57 -6.75 -25.15
C VAL A 78 -17.56 -7.77 -25.67
N PHE A 79 -18.58 -8.12 -24.89
CA PHE A 79 -19.60 -9.08 -25.28
C PHE A 79 -20.39 -8.65 -26.53
N LYS A 80 -20.62 -7.35 -26.70
CA LYS A 80 -21.33 -6.78 -27.84
C LYS A 80 -20.41 -6.49 -29.04
N LYS A 81 -19.10 -6.81 -28.96
CA LYS A 81 -18.08 -6.53 -30.00
C LYS A 81 -17.99 -5.07 -30.44
N ARG A 82 -18.31 -4.13 -29.54
CA ARG A 82 -18.37 -2.66 -29.80
C ARG A 82 -17.13 -1.90 -29.35
N LEU A 83 -16.10 -2.55 -28.83
CA LEU A 83 -14.88 -1.91 -28.29
C LEU A 83 -14.18 -0.99 -29.29
N LYS A 84 -14.14 -1.35 -30.59
CA LYS A 84 -13.43 -0.57 -31.61
C LYS A 84 -14.08 0.78 -31.96
N GLY A 85 -15.34 1.00 -31.59
CA GLY A 85 -16.09 2.22 -31.93
C GLY A 85 -16.22 3.23 -30.78
N SER A 86 -15.90 2.85 -29.56
CA SER A 86 -16.07 3.72 -28.39
C SER A 86 -14.78 4.49 -28.10
N LYS A 87 -14.80 5.82 -28.19
CA LYS A 87 -13.71 6.64 -27.65
C LYS A 87 -13.67 6.46 -26.13
N PRO A 88 -12.53 6.07 -25.55
CA PRO A 88 -12.46 5.86 -24.11
C PRO A 88 -12.71 7.19 -23.38
N SER A 89 -13.65 7.19 -22.44
CA SER A 89 -13.79 8.29 -21.49
C SER A 89 -12.53 8.40 -20.63
N GLY A 90 -12.26 9.55 -20.03
CA GLY A 90 -11.12 9.68 -19.12
C GLY A 90 -11.18 8.68 -17.96
N ALA A 91 -12.38 8.27 -17.53
CA ALA A 91 -12.56 7.25 -16.50
C ALA A 91 -12.23 5.84 -17.02
N ARG A 92 -12.60 5.52 -18.26
CA ARG A 92 -12.26 4.25 -18.92
C ARG A 92 -10.75 4.12 -19.16
N HIS A 93 -10.08 5.21 -19.59
CA HIS A 93 -8.61 5.23 -19.69
C HIS A 93 -7.97 4.95 -18.34
N TYR A 94 -8.46 5.57 -17.28
CA TYR A 94 -7.95 5.36 -15.91
C TYR A 94 -8.13 3.92 -15.43
N MET A 95 -9.25 3.31 -15.77
CA MET A 95 -9.51 1.89 -15.50
C MET A 95 -8.52 0.98 -16.25
N TYR A 96 -8.25 1.25 -17.53
CA TYR A 96 -7.28 0.48 -18.31
C TYR A 96 -5.88 0.57 -17.71
N MET A 97 -5.46 1.77 -17.26
CA MET A 97 -4.17 1.95 -16.59
C MET A 97 -4.11 1.13 -15.28
N THR A 98 -5.20 1.11 -14.53
CA THR A 98 -5.30 0.31 -13.30
C THR A 98 -5.17 -1.19 -13.59
N LEU A 99 -5.89 -1.70 -14.60
CA LEU A 99 -5.78 -3.10 -15.02
C LEU A 99 -4.37 -3.43 -15.51
N MET A 100 -3.73 -2.51 -16.24
CA MET A 100 -2.35 -2.67 -16.71
C MET A 100 -1.36 -2.78 -15.55
N SER A 101 -1.57 -2.03 -14.45
CA SER A 101 -0.74 -2.15 -13.25
C SER A 101 -0.94 -3.50 -12.52
N PHE A 102 -2.07 -4.17 -12.69
CA PHE A 102 -2.27 -5.50 -12.10
C PHE A 102 -1.60 -6.64 -12.88
N CYS A 103 -1.34 -6.46 -14.17
CA CYS A 103 -0.72 -7.51 -14.98
C CYS A 103 0.61 -8.02 -14.39
N PRO A 104 1.58 -7.19 -13.99
CA PRO A 104 2.81 -7.66 -13.36
C PRO A 104 2.57 -8.37 -12.03
N MET A 105 1.55 -8.00 -11.27
CA MET A 105 1.24 -8.65 -9.97
C MET A 105 0.79 -10.11 -10.13
N LEU A 106 0.33 -10.51 -11.32
CA LEU A 106 0.03 -11.91 -11.62
C LEU A 106 1.27 -12.82 -11.48
N LEU A 107 2.49 -12.26 -11.54
CA LEU A 107 3.73 -12.99 -11.27
C LEU A 107 3.73 -13.64 -9.87
N TRP A 108 2.99 -13.11 -8.91
CA TRP A 108 2.87 -13.72 -7.58
C TRP A 108 2.27 -15.13 -7.60
N LEU A 109 1.49 -15.43 -8.63
CA LEU A 109 0.84 -16.74 -8.79
C LEU A 109 1.78 -17.81 -9.38
N ILE A 110 3.02 -17.45 -9.75
CA ILE A 110 4.00 -18.39 -10.30
C ILE A 110 4.39 -19.39 -9.19
N PRO A 111 4.22 -20.70 -9.43
CA PRO A 111 4.62 -21.72 -8.48
C PRO A 111 6.15 -21.86 -8.46
N CYS A 112 6.75 -21.77 -7.28
CA CYS A 112 8.19 -21.88 -7.03
C CYS A 112 8.53 -23.20 -6.29
N GLY A 113 7.96 -24.29 -6.70
CA GLY A 113 8.23 -25.63 -6.16
C GLY A 113 7.94 -25.74 -4.67
N LYS A 114 8.91 -26.18 -3.87
CA LYS A 114 8.75 -26.39 -2.42
C LYS A 114 8.45 -25.11 -1.61
N TYR A 115 8.66 -23.95 -2.17
CA TYR A 115 8.42 -22.66 -1.51
C TYR A 115 7.01 -22.10 -1.76
N GLY A 116 6.17 -22.82 -2.52
CA GLY A 116 4.83 -22.37 -2.87
C GLY A 116 4.83 -21.33 -3.98
N LEU A 117 4.11 -20.22 -3.79
CA LEU A 117 4.00 -19.15 -4.79
C LEU A 117 5.18 -18.17 -4.70
N LEU A 118 5.50 -17.50 -5.82
CA LEU A 118 6.54 -16.46 -5.87
C LEU A 118 6.34 -15.38 -4.79
N TYR A 119 5.10 -15.03 -4.46
CA TYR A 119 4.79 -14.14 -3.35
C TYR A 119 5.44 -14.58 -2.03
N ASN A 120 5.32 -15.87 -1.69
CA ASN A 120 5.93 -16.43 -0.47
C ASN A 120 7.44 -16.38 -0.53
N VAL A 121 8.03 -16.67 -1.70
CA VAL A 121 9.49 -16.59 -1.89
C VAL A 121 9.99 -15.16 -1.65
N LEU A 122 9.36 -14.18 -2.28
CA LEU A 122 9.73 -12.77 -2.09
C LEU A 122 9.59 -12.31 -0.64
N ARG A 123 8.59 -12.81 0.07
CA ARG A 123 8.40 -12.53 1.50
C ARG A 123 9.46 -13.21 2.38
N MET A 124 9.92 -14.40 2.01
CA MET A 124 10.95 -15.15 2.75
C MET A 124 12.36 -14.64 2.50
N THR A 125 12.62 -13.99 1.36
CA THR A 125 13.94 -13.45 0.98
C THR A 125 14.30 -12.17 1.73
N GLN A 126 13.52 -11.73 2.71
CA GLN A 126 13.92 -10.63 3.57
C GLN A 126 15.24 -10.97 4.27
N PHE A 127 16.24 -10.17 3.99
CA PHE A 127 17.58 -10.33 4.54
C PHE A 127 17.52 -10.40 6.08
N ASN A 128 18.05 -11.44 6.67
CA ASN A 128 18.40 -11.60 8.09
C ASN A 128 17.34 -11.31 9.18
N LYS A 129 16.07 -11.04 8.86
CA LYS A 129 15.00 -10.71 9.85
C LYS A 129 15.42 -9.65 10.88
N THR A 130 16.18 -8.66 10.45
CA THR A 130 16.61 -7.52 11.26
C THR A 130 15.87 -6.26 10.84
N LEU A 131 15.83 -5.27 11.74
CA LEU A 131 15.28 -3.93 11.44
C LEU A 131 16.06 -3.18 10.34
N LEU A 132 17.23 -3.72 9.91
CA LEU A 132 18.10 -3.07 8.91
C LEU A 132 17.37 -2.85 7.58
N ASP A 133 16.69 -3.87 7.05
CA ASP A 133 15.97 -3.78 5.78
C ASP A 133 14.81 -2.80 5.88
N ASP A 134 14.05 -2.87 6.99
CA ASP A 134 12.92 -1.97 7.25
C ASP A 134 13.37 -0.50 7.26
N GLY A 135 14.49 -0.20 7.93
CA GLY A 135 15.05 1.15 7.98
C GLY A 135 15.55 1.64 6.61
N LEU A 136 16.24 0.77 5.86
CA LEU A 136 16.77 1.11 4.55
C LEU A 136 15.64 1.43 3.56
N PHE A 137 14.63 0.57 3.48
CA PHE A 137 13.53 0.74 2.53
C PHE A 137 12.59 1.89 2.90
N LEU A 138 12.43 2.16 4.19
CA LEU A 138 11.72 3.36 4.65
C LEU A 138 12.47 4.64 4.25
N ALA A 139 13.80 4.68 4.45
CA ALA A 139 14.62 5.82 4.04
C ALA A 139 14.58 6.04 2.52
N ILE A 140 14.62 4.97 1.72
CA ILE A 140 14.46 5.05 0.25
C ILE A 140 13.09 5.64 -0.10
N THR A 141 12.02 5.20 0.56
CA THR A 141 10.67 5.78 0.37
C THR A 141 10.69 7.27 0.65
N GLY A 142 11.31 7.69 1.75
CA GLY A 142 11.42 9.10 2.13
C GLY A 142 12.17 9.94 1.09
N VAL A 143 13.29 9.45 0.57
CA VAL A 143 14.05 10.11 -0.51
C VAL A 143 13.19 10.28 -1.75
N LEU A 144 12.47 9.23 -2.18
CA LEU A 144 11.56 9.29 -3.33
C LEU A 144 10.46 10.35 -3.14
N LEU A 145 9.88 10.45 -1.94
CA LEU A 145 8.86 11.45 -1.60
C LEU A 145 9.43 12.88 -1.65
N ILE A 146 10.65 13.09 -1.17
CA ILE A 146 11.34 14.38 -1.25
C ILE A 146 11.56 14.77 -2.72
N LEU A 147 12.12 13.86 -3.53
CA LEU A 147 12.35 14.09 -4.96
C LEU A 147 11.04 14.41 -5.70
N ALA A 148 9.97 13.66 -5.42
CA ALA A 148 8.66 13.92 -5.98
C ALA A 148 8.11 15.30 -5.57
N SER A 149 8.33 15.73 -4.32
CA SER A 149 7.90 17.05 -3.86
C SER A 149 8.66 18.19 -4.54
N LEU A 150 9.96 18.01 -4.82
CA LEU A 150 10.76 18.97 -5.58
C LEU A 150 10.28 19.07 -7.03
N GLN A 151 9.89 17.96 -7.65
CA GLN A 151 9.31 17.96 -8.99
C GLN A 151 7.99 18.74 -9.04
N LEU A 152 7.11 18.58 -8.03
CA LEU A 152 5.86 19.32 -7.93
C LEU A 152 6.06 20.83 -7.74
N ALA A 153 7.16 21.22 -7.11
CA ALA A 153 7.48 22.65 -6.92
C ALA A 153 7.98 23.34 -8.20
N LYS A 154 8.58 22.58 -9.13
CA LYS A 154 9.20 23.11 -10.36
C LYS A 154 8.23 23.30 -11.52
N SER A 155 7.12 22.60 -11.55
CA SER A 155 6.22 22.58 -12.71
C SER A 155 4.74 22.44 -12.32
N SER A 156 3.85 23.16 -13.05
CA SER A 156 2.41 22.93 -12.99
C SER A 156 2.06 21.65 -13.75
N ILE A 157 2.14 20.51 -13.08
CA ILE A 157 1.88 19.20 -13.66
C ILE A 157 0.37 18.94 -13.68
N THR A 158 -0.19 18.71 -14.87
CA THR A 158 -1.63 18.42 -15.06
C THR A 158 -1.90 17.07 -15.72
N LYS A 159 -0.85 16.31 -16.04
CA LYS A 159 -0.98 15.08 -16.83
C LYS A 159 -1.72 13.98 -16.06
N PRO A 160 -2.59 13.20 -16.73
CA PRO A 160 -3.17 11.97 -16.18
C PRO A 160 -2.11 10.86 -16.10
N VAL A 161 -2.48 9.72 -15.54
CA VAL A 161 -1.64 8.51 -15.55
C VAL A 161 -1.55 8.00 -16.99
N ALA A 162 -0.33 7.80 -17.49
CA ALA A 162 -0.04 7.21 -18.79
C ALA A 162 0.34 5.73 -18.66
N GLU A 163 0.52 5.06 -19.79
CA GLU A 163 0.80 3.62 -19.86
C GLU A 163 2.12 3.26 -19.18
N LEU A 164 3.21 3.97 -19.48
CA LEU A 164 4.53 3.68 -18.93
C LEU A 164 4.58 3.80 -17.39
N PRO A 165 4.11 4.90 -16.76
CA PRO A 165 3.98 4.96 -15.31
C PRO A 165 3.12 3.85 -14.71
N ALA A 166 2.03 3.45 -15.38
CA ALA A 166 1.16 2.39 -14.90
C ALA A 166 1.88 1.02 -14.88
N ILE A 167 2.62 0.69 -15.93
CA ILE A 167 3.42 -0.54 -16.02
C ILE A 167 4.52 -0.54 -14.95
N ILE A 168 5.24 0.58 -14.80
CA ILE A 168 6.32 0.70 -13.80
C ILE A 168 5.77 0.54 -12.39
N VAL A 169 4.65 1.19 -12.07
CA VAL A 169 3.99 1.02 -10.77
C VAL A 169 3.60 -0.44 -10.55
N GLY A 170 3.05 -1.11 -11.56
CA GLY A 170 2.72 -2.52 -11.48
C GLY A 170 3.94 -3.41 -11.24
N ALA A 171 5.02 -3.19 -11.98
CA ALA A 171 6.27 -3.94 -11.82
C ALA A 171 6.90 -3.73 -10.44
N LEU A 172 6.95 -2.49 -9.96
CA LEU A 172 7.42 -2.17 -8.61
C LEU A 172 6.55 -2.81 -7.54
N SER A 173 5.24 -2.86 -7.73
CA SER A 173 4.30 -3.43 -6.76
C SER A 173 4.56 -4.91 -6.49
N VAL A 174 5.17 -5.64 -7.45
CA VAL A 174 5.58 -7.04 -7.25
C VAL A 174 6.54 -7.17 -6.06
N PHE A 175 7.39 -6.17 -5.83
CA PHE A 175 8.35 -6.14 -4.73
C PHE A 175 7.83 -5.35 -3.53
N LEU A 176 7.19 -4.20 -3.75
CA LEU A 176 6.75 -3.28 -2.69
C LEU A 176 5.76 -3.90 -1.70
N ILE A 177 5.02 -4.92 -2.12
CA ILE A 177 3.97 -5.51 -1.30
C ILE A 177 4.52 -6.64 -0.41
N PRO A 178 5.26 -7.63 -0.92
CA PRO A 178 5.79 -8.69 -0.09
C PRO A 178 7.02 -8.28 0.72
N VAL A 179 7.74 -7.24 0.30
CA VAL A 179 8.96 -6.78 0.99
C VAL A 179 8.61 -5.74 2.04
N SER A 180 9.04 -5.99 3.30
CA SER A 180 8.85 -5.07 4.42
C SER A 180 9.67 -3.80 4.27
N GLY A 181 9.26 -2.74 4.95
CA GLY A 181 9.98 -1.46 5.00
C GLY A 181 9.49 -0.42 4.00
N PHE A 182 8.99 -0.81 2.84
CA PHE A 182 8.44 0.13 1.87
C PHE A 182 7.05 0.66 2.28
N SER A 183 6.80 1.93 1.98
CA SER A 183 5.43 2.44 1.94
C SER A 183 4.86 2.28 0.53
N PHE A 184 3.90 1.38 0.36
CA PHE A 184 3.26 1.14 -0.93
C PHE A 184 2.67 2.42 -1.54
N ILE A 185 1.80 3.11 -0.78
CA ILE A 185 1.18 4.36 -1.25
C ILE A 185 2.25 5.44 -1.47
N GLY A 186 3.26 5.51 -0.60
CA GLY A 186 4.34 6.49 -0.70
C GLY A 186 5.15 6.34 -1.99
N VAL A 187 5.62 5.13 -2.28
CA VAL A 187 6.42 4.85 -3.49
C VAL A 187 5.59 5.04 -4.75
N VAL A 188 4.36 4.50 -4.80
CA VAL A 188 3.47 4.66 -5.95
C VAL A 188 3.19 6.14 -6.23
N LEU A 189 2.87 6.91 -5.19
CA LEU A 189 2.63 8.35 -5.31
C LEU A 189 3.87 9.10 -5.82
N ALA A 190 5.05 8.80 -5.24
CA ALA A 190 6.30 9.42 -5.63
C ALA A 190 6.67 9.10 -7.09
N VAL A 191 6.61 7.85 -7.49
CA VAL A 191 6.90 7.41 -8.86
C VAL A 191 5.99 8.10 -9.86
N LEU A 192 4.68 8.10 -9.63
CA LEU A 192 3.74 8.77 -10.53
C LEU A 192 4.03 10.27 -10.69
N VAL A 193 4.34 10.95 -9.60
CA VAL A 193 4.69 12.37 -9.62
C VAL A 193 6.00 12.60 -10.38
N LEU A 194 7.03 11.77 -10.18
CA LEU A 194 8.30 11.85 -10.90
C LEU A 194 8.12 11.65 -12.42
N PHE A 195 7.16 10.83 -12.84
CA PHE A 195 6.75 10.70 -14.25
C PHE A 195 5.86 11.84 -14.76
N GLY A 196 5.63 12.87 -13.97
CA GLY A 196 4.86 14.04 -14.37
C GLY A 196 3.34 13.86 -14.27
N VAL A 197 2.88 12.91 -13.48
CA VAL A 197 1.45 12.77 -13.15
C VAL A 197 1.06 13.82 -12.10
N SER A 198 -0.08 14.48 -12.29
CA SER A 198 -0.54 15.48 -11.34
C SER A 198 -0.86 14.84 -9.97
N LYS A 199 -0.61 15.60 -8.90
CA LYS A 199 -0.84 15.13 -7.52
C LYS A 199 -2.23 14.55 -7.28
N ARG A 200 -3.28 15.14 -7.91
CA ARG A 200 -4.66 14.65 -7.82
C ARG A 200 -4.83 13.29 -8.47
N HIS A 201 -4.25 13.10 -9.67
CA HIS A 201 -4.31 11.82 -10.36
C HIS A 201 -3.44 10.78 -9.65
N ALA A 202 -2.24 11.14 -9.20
CA ALA A 202 -1.33 10.25 -8.52
C ALA A 202 -1.92 9.67 -7.23
N ILE A 203 -2.50 10.54 -6.36
CA ILE A 203 -3.11 10.06 -5.10
C ILE A 203 -4.35 9.20 -5.35
N ASN A 204 -5.22 9.60 -6.29
CA ASN A 204 -6.39 8.79 -6.60
C ASN A 204 -5.99 7.42 -7.17
N TYR A 205 -4.95 7.36 -7.99
CA TYR A 205 -4.44 6.12 -8.56
C TYR A 205 -3.81 5.22 -7.48
N ALA A 206 -2.96 5.79 -6.63
CA ALA A 206 -2.36 5.03 -5.53
C ALA A 206 -3.42 4.41 -4.61
N LEU A 207 -4.47 5.17 -4.27
CA LEU A 207 -5.59 4.66 -3.48
C LEU A 207 -6.40 3.59 -4.23
N LEU A 208 -6.62 3.79 -5.53
CA LEU A 208 -7.39 2.85 -6.34
C LEU A 208 -6.70 1.48 -6.44
N ILE A 209 -5.39 1.45 -6.71
CA ILE A 209 -4.65 0.19 -6.78
C ILE A 209 -4.40 -0.44 -5.41
N SER A 210 -4.41 0.34 -4.32
CA SER A 210 -4.23 -0.18 -2.97
C SER A 210 -5.38 -1.08 -2.53
N VAL A 211 -6.61 -0.81 -2.97
CA VAL A 211 -7.79 -1.56 -2.50
C VAL A 211 -7.72 -3.05 -2.85
N PRO A 212 -7.58 -3.46 -4.13
CA PRO A 212 -7.48 -4.89 -4.43
C PRO A 212 -6.21 -5.53 -3.84
N VAL A 213 -5.11 -4.79 -3.72
CA VAL A 213 -3.90 -5.27 -3.03
C VAL A 213 -4.20 -5.59 -1.58
N LEU A 214 -4.87 -4.70 -0.85
CA LEU A 214 -5.26 -4.90 0.54
C LEU A 214 -6.23 -6.07 0.71
N VAL A 215 -7.17 -6.24 -0.20
CA VAL A 215 -8.11 -7.36 -0.16
C VAL A 215 -7.36 -8.68 -0.37
N VAL A 216 -6.48 -8.76 -1.38
CA VAL A 216 -5.73 -9.99 -1.66
C VAL A 216 -4.75 -10.30 -0.52
N SER A 217 -3.97 -9.32 -0.05
CA SER A 217 -3.06 -9.54 1.08
C SER A 217 -3.82 -9.94 2.34
N GLY A 218 -4.95 -9.30 2.62
CA GLY A 218 -5.79 -9.62 3.76
C GLY A 218 -6.34 -11.05 3.71
N ILE A 219 -6.81 -11.51 2.55
CA ILE A 219 -7.27 -12.90 2.36
C ILE A 219 -6.11 -13.88 2.57
N VAL A 220 -4.94 -13.61 1.96
CA VAL A 220 -3.76 -14.46 2.12
C VAL A 220 -3.36 -14.55 3.59
N GLU A 221 -3.29 -13.44 4.32
CA GLU A 221 -2.95 -13.41 5.74
C GLU A 221 -3.95 -14.17 6.61
N ILE A 222 -5.25 -14.09 6.32
CA ILE A 222 -6.28 -14.90 7.01
C ILE A 222 -6.03 -16.39 6.75
N CYS A 223 -5.75 -16.78 5.51
CA CYS A 223 -5.56 -18.18 5.13
C CYS A 223 -4.30 -18.82 5.73
N ILE A 224 -3.22 -18.04 5.90
CA ILE A 224 -1.94 -18.54 6.46
C ILE A 224 -1.82 -18.31 7.96
N SER A 225 -2.80 -17.66 8.56
CA SER A 225 -2.78 -17.33 9.99
C SER A 225 -2.88 -18.58 10.86
N VAL A 226 -1.98 -18.67 11.83
CA VAL A 226 -1.99 -19.72 12.87
C VAL A 226 -2.61 -19.25 14.19
N THR A 227 -2.91 -17.95 14.31
CA THR A 227 -3.42 -17.36 15.56
C THR A 227 -4.92 -17.13 15.48
N HIS A 228 -5.65 -17.68 16.47
CA HIS A 228 -7.08 -17.43 16.61
C HIS A 228 -7.34 -16.17 17.44
N VAL A 229 -8.16 -15.28 16.91
CA VAL A 229 -8.59 -14.04 17.57
C VAL A 229 -10.07 -14.16 17.91
N GLY A 230 -10.45 -13.72 19.11
CA GLY A 230 -11.85 -13.76 19.53
C GLY A 230 -12.76 -12.89 18.65
N ALA A 231 -13.99 -13.33 18.40
CA ALA A 231 -14.93 -12.67 17.51
C ALA A 231 -15.18 -11.18 17.84
N LEU A 232 -15.23 -10.83 19.12
CA LEU A 232 -15.39 -9.43 19.55
C LEU A 232 -14.20 -8.57 19.15
N SER A 233 -12.96 -9.07 19.28
CA SER A 233 -11.75 -8.34 18.84
C SER A 233 -11.73 -8.17 17.32
N ILE A 234 -12.24 -9.14 16.56
CA ILE A 234 -12.39 -9.05 15.10
C ILE A 234 -13.37 -7.93 14.72
N ILE A 235 -14.57 -7.94 15.30
CA ILE A 235 -15.61 -6.93 14.99
C ILE A 235 -15.09 -5.53 15.32
N ILE A 236 -14.50 -5.35 16.49
CA ILE A 236 -13.93 -4.05 16.90
C ILE A 236 -12.78 -3.65 15.96
N GLY A 237 -11.88 -4.56 15.62
CA GLY A 237 -10.78 -4.32 14.70
C GLY A 237 -11.25 -3.84 13.32
N VAL A 238 -12.27 -4.49 12.75
CA VAL A 238 -12.89 -4.08 11.49
C VAL A 238 -13.47 -2.67 11.58
N VAL A 239 -14.29 -2.39 12.57
CA VAL A 239 -14.95 -1.09 12.72
C VAL A 239 -13.90 0.03 12.86
N ILE A 240 -12.92 -0.17 13.75
CA ILE A 240 -11.84 0.81 13.98
C ILE A 240 -11.02 1.01 12.71
N SER A 241 -10.65 -0.07 12.00
CA SER A 241 -9.86 0.04 10.76
C SER A 241 -10.62 0.78 9.65
N ILE A 242 -11.92 0.57 9.49
CA ILE A 242 -12.75 1.29 8.51
C ILE A 242 -12.77 2.78 8.84
N VAL A 243 -13.05 3.15 10.09
CA VAL A 243 -13.15 4.55 10.53
C VAL A 243 -11.80 5.24 10.41
N ALA A 244 -10.73 4.61 10.93
CA ALA A 244 -9.38 5.16 10.86
C ALA A 244 -8.92 5.33 9.40
N ALA A 245 -9.18 4.35 8.55
CA ALA A 245 -8.83 4.40 7.13
C ALA A 245 -9.61 5.48 6.38
N PHE A 246 -10.89 5.67 6.69
CA PHE A 246 -11.68 6.76 6.12
C PHE A 246 -11.04 8.12 6.40
N PHE A 247 -10.79 8.42 7.67
CA PHE A 247 -10.17 9.71 8.05
C PHE A 247 -8.76 9.86 7.50
N SER A 248 -7.91 8.83 7.62
CA SER A 248 -6.55 8.85 7.07
C SER A 248 -6.54 9.13 5.56
N THR A 249 -7.48 8.55 4.81
CA THR A 249 -7.61 8.79 3.37
C THR A 249 -8.01 10.24 3.07
N VAL A 250 -8.94 10.81 3.82
CA VAL A 250 -9.36 12.21 3.67
C VAL A 250 -8.19 13.14 3.99
N PHE A 251 -7.48 12.90 5.10
CA PHE A 251 -6.31 13.70 5.49
C PHE A 251 -5.16 13.57 4.48
N LEU A 252 -4.86 12.36 4.00
CA LEU A 252 -3.81 12.18 2.99
C LEU A 252 -4.12 12.98 1.71
N LYS A 253 -5.35 12.92 1.21
CA LYS A 253 -5.77 13.73 0.06
C LYS A 253 -5.57 15.22 0.31
N TYR A 254 -5.92 15.68 1.50
CA TYR A 254 -5.71 17.09 1.91
C TYR A 254 -4.23 17.44 1.93
N PHE A 255 -3.37 16.65 2.58
CA PHE A 255 -1.93 16.91 2.66
C PHE A 255 -1.25 16.92 1.28
N VAL A 256 -1.59 15.94 0.43
CA VAL A 256 -1.07 15.89 -0.95
C VAL A 256 -1.54 17.11 -1.75
N SER A 257 -2.80 17.53 -1.60
CA SER A 257 -3.34 18.72 -2.30
C SER A 257 -2.59 20.00 -1.92
N LYS A 258 -2.23 20.14 -0.64
CA LYS A 258 -1.47 21.29 -0.09
C LYS A 258 0.03 21.22 -0.40
N GLY A 259 0.53 20.13 -0.98
CA GLY A 259 1.94 19.97 -1.29
C GLY A 259 2.80 19.59 -0.07
N TYR A 260 2.21 19.04 0.97
CA TYR A 260 2.90 18.63 2.19
C TYR A 260 3.62 17.28 2.09
N LEU A 261 3.74 16.74 0.88
CA LEU A 261 4.39 15.45 0.63
C LEU A 261 5.83 15.39 1.16
N LYS A 262 6.56 16.48 1.10
CA LYS A 262 7.95 16.60 1.61
C LYS A 262 8.09 16.28 3.10
N TYR A 263 7.08 16.59 3.92
CA TYR A 263 7.16 16.34 5.35
C TYR A 263 7.12 14.85 5.69
N PHE A 264 6.34 14.09 4.93
CA PHE A 264 6.39 12.63 5.02
C PHE A 264 7.76 12.10 4.59
N GLY A 265 8.34 12.66 3.52
CA GLY A 265 9.67 12.28 3.08
C GLY A 265 10.75 12.55 4.14
N TYR A 266 10.73 13.72 4.79
CA TYR A 266 11.67 14.00 5.89
C TYR A 266 11.48 13.09 7.10
N TYR A 267 10.22 12.79 7.43
CA TYR A 267 9.89 11.83 8.48
C TYR A 267 10.44 10.44 8.16
N ASP A 268 10.17 9.92 6.97
CA ASP A 268 10.59 8.58 6.56
C ASP A 268 12.11 8.44 6.51
N VAL A 269 12.83 9.47 6.05
CA VAL A 269 14.31 9.48 6.07
C VAL A 269 14.82 9.47 7.50
N ALA A 270 14.30 10.34 8.36
CA ALA A 270 14.76 10.44 9.75
C ALA A 270 14.49 9.14 10.53
N VAL A 271 13.26 8.63 10.47
CA VAL A 271 12.86 7.38 11.15
C VAL A 271 13.58 6.18 10.52
N GLY A 272 13.69 6.14 9.18
CA GLY A 272 14.40 5.08 8.47
C GLY A 272 15.87 4.98 8.88
N ILE A 273 16.57 6.11 9.02
CA ILE A 273 17.97 6.14 9.52
C ILE A 273 18.03 5.63 10.95
N ILE A 274 17.12 6.03 11.84
CA ILE A 274 17.07 5.57 13.23
C ILE A 274 16.88 4.05 13.26
N ILE A 275 15.91 3.52 12.52
CA ILE A 275 15.63 2.08 12.45
C ILE A 275 16.84 1.32 11.89
N LEU A 276 17.48 1.85 10.83
CA LEU A 276 18.66 1.26 10.23
C LEU A 276 19.82 1.17 11.22
N VAL A 277 20.08 2.22 11.98
CA VAL A 277 21.13 2.23 13.03
C VAL A 277 20.81 1.17 14.09
N ILE A 278 19.57 1.08 14.56
CA ILE A 278 19.14 0.04 15.51
C ILE A 278 19.38 -1.36 14.90
N GLY A 279 19.00 -1.60 13.64
CA GLY A 279 19.22 -2.85 12.95
C GLY A 279 20.70 -3.24 12.81
N ILE A 280 21.59 -2.26 12.60
CA ILE A 280 23.05 -2.50 12.59
C ILE A 280 23.52 -2.95 13.99
N PHE A 281 23.10 -2.26 15.06
CA PHE A 281 23.44 -2.66 16.42
C PHE A 281 22.91 -4.05 16.75
N GLU A 282 21.68 -4.36 16.36
CA GLU A 282 21.10 -5.69 16.51
C GLU A 282 21.94 -6.78 15.81
N LEU A 283 22.42 -6.52 14.59
CA LEU A 283 23.27 -7.44 13.83
C LEU A 283 24.65 -7.65 14.51
N ILE A 284 25.22 -6.61 15.12
CA ILE A 284 26.50 -6.70 15.85
C ILE A 284 26.34 -7.48 17.15
N LEU A 285 25.23 -7.27 17.88
CA LEU A 285 24.97 -7.92 19.18
C LEU A 285 24.52 -9.39 19.04
N ARG A 286 24.01 -9.80 17.91
CA ARG A 286 23.64 -11.21 17.62
C ARG A 286 24.86 -12.08 17.23
N LYS A 287 26.05 -11.50 17.03
CA LYS A 287 27.31 -12.21 16.85
C LYS A 287 27.99 -12.52 18.19
#